data_fb95e0d800ca1860cca47559a5e76902
#
_entry.id   fb95e0d800ca1860cca47559a5e76902
#
_cell.length_a   1.000
_cell.length_b   1.000
_cell.length_c   1.000
_cell.angle_alpha   90.00
_cell.angle_beta   90.00
_cell.angle_gamma   90.00
#
_symmetry.space_group_name_H-M   'P 1'
#
loop_
_entity.id
_entity.type
_entity.pdbx_description
1 polymer ?
#
loop_
_entity_poly.entity_id
_entity_poly.type
_entity_poly.pdbx_seq_one_letter_code
_entity_poly.pdbx_strand_id
1 'polypeptide(L)'
;MLSFITEKQSSWEKLQAETRPIFIYGMGDGTEKIMRVFREKSIPLAGIFASDDFVRGHSFAGYKVRKLSEIEAQVSDFVIVLAFAAGYQSLVDKIVEIGKRHTLIVPDVPVAGGGLFTYEYCLEHAAELEEVYGMLADDESRRVYASIINFKISGNIRYLLDVTTPKTEIYRKIINLTPNEVYVDLGAYNGDTIQEVLQLTRGKYIRIYAIEPEIGRAHV
;
A
#
# COMPACT_ATOMS: atom_id res chain seq x y z
N MET A 1 -0.74 -1.47 -27.83
CA MET A 1 -0.53 -0.09 -27.34
C MET A 1 -1.28 0.07 -26.01
N LEU A 2 -0.63 0.35 -24.93
CA LEU A 2 -1.06 0.34 -23.51
C LEU A 2 -2.39 1.08 -23.22
N SER A 3 -3.48 0.68 -23.90
CA SER A 3 -4.79 1.36 -23.82
C SER A 3 -5.44 1.27 -22.42
N PHE A 4 -5.02 0.33 -21.60
CA PHE A 4 -5.46 0.16 -20.23
C PHE A 4 -4.73 1.08 -19.23
N ILE A 5 -3.68 1.78 -19.65
CA ILE A 5 -2.98 2.79 -18.85
C ILE A 5 -3.55 4.17 -19.16
N THR A 6 -4.27 4.73 -18.20
CA THR A 6 -4.90 6.06 -18.31
C THR A 6 -4.05 7.15 -17.65
N GLU A 7 -3.26 6.80 -16.64
CA GLU A 7 -2.37 7.69 -15.92
C GLU A 7 -1.04 7.86 -16.65
N LYS A 8 -0.65 9.09 -16.93
CA LYS A 8 0.58 9.43 -17.65
C LYS A 8 1.55 10.27 -16.83
N GLN A 9 1.05 10.87 -15.76
CA GLN A 9 1.87 11.65 -14.83
C GLN A 9 2.10 10.85 -13.56
N SER A 10 3.36 10.60 -13.23
CA SER A 10 3.73 9.86 -12.03
C SER A 10 3.40 10.65 -10.76
N SER A 11 3.21 9.92 -9.64
CA SER A 11 3.10 10.52 -8.32
C SER A 11 4.29 11.42 -7.98
N TRP A 12 5.47 11.05 -8.48
CA TRP A 12 6.72 11.79 -8.25
C TRP A 12 6.77 13.11 -8.99
N GLU A 13 6.30 13.18 -10.23
CA GLU A 13 6.17 14.42 -11.00
C GLU A 13 5.12 15.35 -10.37
N LYS A 14 3.98 14.77 -9.90
CA LYS A 14 2.97 15.53 -9.17
C LYS A 14 3.54 16.15 -7.90
N LEU A 15 4.29 15.37 -7.10
CA LEU A 15 4.92 15.83 -5.88
C LEU A 15 6.04 16.84 -6.12
N GLN A 16 6.78 16.71 -7.22
CA GLN A 16 7.84 17.65 -7.60
C GLN A 16 7.28 19.01 -8.06
N ALA A 17 6.12 19.00 -8.72
CA ALA A 17 5.43 20.21 -9.15
C ALA A 17 4.55 20.85 -8.05
N GLU A 18 4.42 20.20 -6.88
CA GLU A 18 3.55 20.65 -5.80
C GLU A 18 4.16 21.87 -5.07
N THR A 19 3.31 22.88 -4.84
CA THR A 19 3.70 24.12 -4.15
C THR A 19 3.19 24.19 -2.70
N ARG A 20 2.20 23.37 -2.37
CA ARG A 20 1.68 23.28 -1.00
C ARG A 20 2.66 22.50 -0.11
N PRO A 21 2.63 22.71 1.21
CA PRO A 21 3.41 21.90 2.15
C PRO A 21 3.08 20.41 2.03
N ILE A 22 4.11 19.56 1.96
CA ILE A 22 3.96 18.10 1.87
C ILE A 22 4.31 17.49 3.22
N PHE A 23 3.40 16.68 3.77
CA PHE A 23 3.60 15.92 5.00
C PHE A 23 3.57 14.42 4.72
N ILE A 24 4.50 13.67 5.30
CA ILE A 24 4.48 12.20 5.22
C ILE A 24 3.68 11.63 6.39
N TYR A 25 2.72 10.78 6.08
CA TYR A 25 1.98 9.98 7.05
C TYR A 25 2.64 8.62 7.20
N GLY A 26 3.31 8.41 8.33
CA GLY A 26 4.05 7.20 8.67
C GLY A 26 5.47 7.48 9.14
N MET A 27 6.11 6.50 9.80
CA MET A 27 7.45 6.60 10.37
C MET A 27 8.16 5.23 10.38
N GLY A 28 8.17 4.56 9.24
CA GLY A 28 8.83 3.26 9.04
C GLY A 28 9.69 3.24 7.79
N ASP A 29 10.06 2.05 7.34
CA ASP A 29 10.89 1.82 6.16
C ASP A 29 10.34 2.53 4.90
N GLY A 30 9.02 2.51 4.69
CA GLY A 30 8.40 3.25 3.58
C GLY A 30 8.67 4.75 3.63
N THR A 31 8.66 5.36 4.82
CA THR A 31 9.01 6.78 4.99
C THR A 31 10.46 7.05 4.61
N GLU A 32 11.40 6.22 5.02
CA GLU A 32 12.82 6.38 4.69
C GLU A 32 13.06 6.28 3.19
N LYS A 33 12.40 5.34 2.51
CA LYS A 33 12.47 5.15 1.06
C LYS A 33 11.90 6.38 0.32
N ILE A 34 10.75 6.87 0.73
CA ILE A 34 10.13 8.08 0.15
C ILE A 34 11.01 9.30 0.38
N MET A 35 11.55 9.50 1.58
CA MET A 35 12.45 10.61 1.88
C MET A 35 13.75 10.56 1.06
N ARG A 36 14.23 9.37 0.68
CA ARG A 36 15.37 9.24 -0.24
C ARG A 36 15.02 9.82 -1.59
N VAL A 37 13.88 9.43 -2.18
CA VAL A 37 13.42 9.96 -3.47
C VAL A 37 13.15 11.47 -3.38
N PHE A 38 12.59 11.96 -2.26
CA PHE A 38 12.41 13.40 -2.04
C PHE A 38 13.72 14.16 -2.14
N ARG A 39 14.80 13.66 -1.52
CA ARG A 39 16.14 14.27 -1.63
C ARG A 39 16.68 14.23 -3.06
N GLU A 40 16.58 13.07 -3.72
CA GLU A 40 17.05 12.89 -5.10
C GLU A 40 16.34 13.82 -6.10
N LYS A 41 15.04 14.05 -5.90
CA LYS A 41 14.19 14.88 -6.76
C LYS A 41 14.04 16.33 -6.27
N SER A 42 14.72 16.70 -5.17
CA SER A 42 14.61 18.01 -4.54
C SER A 42 13.18 18.41 -4.16
N ILE A 43 12.37 17.42 -3.69
CA ILE A 43 11.00 17.65 -3.22
C ILE A 43 11.07 18.12 -1.76
N PRO A 44 10.52 19.30 -1.41
CA PRO A 44 10.57 19.81 -0.05
C PRO A 44 9.60 19.02 0.86
N LEU A 45 10.08 18.61 2.03
CA LEU A 45 9.28 17.96 3.07
C LEU A 45 9.00 18.93 4.21
N ALA A 46 7.73 19.20 4.50
CA ALA A 46 7.30 20.09 5.57
C ALA A 46 7.28 19.40 6.95
N GLY A 47 7.08 18.07 6.99
CA GLY A 47 7.09 17.34 8.26
C GLY A 47 6.56 15.92 8.13
N ILE A 48 6.56 15.22 9.27
CA ILE A 48 6.11 13.85 9.41
C ILE A 48 5.04 13.78 10.49
N PHE A 49 4.00 12.99 10.26
CA PHE A 49 2.98 12.71 11.26
C PHE A 49 2.61 11.22 11.32
N ALA A 50 2.04 10.83 12.44
CA ALA A 50 1.51 9.48 12.64
C ALA A 50 0.08 9.55 13.19
N SER A 51 -0.60 8.41 13.28
CA SER A 51 -1.88 8.31 13.99
C SER A 51 -1.68 8.70 15.45
N ASP A 52 -2.66 9.37 16.03
CA ASP A 52 -2.57 9.97 17.37
C ASP A 52 -2.12 8.98 18.46
N ASP A 53 -2.53 7.72 18.33
CA ASP A 53 -2.14 6.63 19.25
C ASP A 53 -0.64 6.29 19.21
N PHE A 54 0.06 6.64 18.12
CA PHE A 54 1.48 6.38 17.91
C PHE A 54 2.38 7.60 18.17
N VAL A 55 1.79 8.79 18.37
CA VAL A 55 2.57 10.01 18.65
C VAL A 55 2.94 10.07 20.12
N ARG A 56 4.22 9.83 20.43
CA ARG A 56 4.77 9.82 21.81
C ARG A 56 5.84 10.90 22.03
N GLY A 57 5.81 11.98 21.25
CA GLY A 57 6.77 13.08 21.37
C GLY A 57 8.19 12.77 20.86
N HIS A 58 8.37 11.67 20.12
CA HIS A 58 9.64 11.27 19.53
C HIS A 58 9.90 11.96 18.19
N SER A 59 11.13 11.84 17.71
CA SER A 59 11.55 12.30 16.39
C SER A 59 11.84 11.11 15.49
N PHE A 60 11.62 11.30 14.18
CA PHE A 60 11.96 10.33 13.13
C PHE A 60 12.72 11.05 12.01
N ALA A 61 13.87 10.54 11.62
CA ALA A 61 14.72 11.10 10.57
C ALA A 61 14.96 12.62 10.67
N GLY A 62 15.10 13.14 11.90
CA GLY A 62 15.34 14.56 12.19
C GLY A 62 14.07 15.43 12.26
N TYR A 63 12.90 14.88 12.00
CA TYR A 63 11.61 15.56 12.14
C TYR A 63 10.93 15.18 13.46
N LYS A 64 10.36 16.16 14.17
CA LYS A 64 9.44 15.88 15.26
C LYS A 64 8.16 15.26 14.68
N VAL A 65 7.79 14.07 15.14
CA VAL A 65 6.55 13.41 14.72
C VAL A 65 5.36 14.12 15.36
N ARG A 66 4.40 14.55 14.54
CA ARG A 66 3.25 15.36 14.94
C ARG A 66 1.96 14.55 14.83
N LYS A 67 0.90 15.06 15.43
CA LYS A 67 -0.47 14.59 15.17
C LYS A 67 -1.04 15.27 13.92
N LEU A 68 -1.96 14.61 13.21
CA LEU A 68 -2.65 15.23 12.08
C LEU A 68 -3.39 16.50 12.53
N SER A 69 -4.07 16.45 13.67
CA SER A 69 -4.80 17.60 14.24
C SER A 69 -3.91 18.82 14.53
N GLU A 70 -2.64 18.60 14.91
CA GLU A 70 -1.68 19.71 15.11
C GLU A 70 -1.26 20.36 13.79
N ILE A 71 -1.23 19.60 12.71
CA ILE A 71 -0.93 20.12 11.36
C ILE A 71 -2.14 20.90 10.84
N GLU A 72 -3.34 20.31 10.91
CA GLU A 72 -4.59 20.94 10.49
C GLU A 72 -4.89 22.27 11.20
N ALA A 73 -4.46 22.40 12.45
CA ALA A 73 -4.59 23.66 13.20
C ALA A 73 -3.64 24.78 12.72
N GLN A 74 -2.58 24.46 12.01
CA GLN A 74 -1.55 25.42 11.58
C GLN A 74 -1.50 25.64 10.08
N VAL A 75 -1.94 24.67 9.29
CA VAL A 75 -1.86 24.68 7.84
C VAL A 75 -3.21 24.25 7.26
N SER A 76 -3.85 25.13 6.53
CA SER A 76 -5.21 24.88 6.00
C SER A 76 -5.23 24.01 4.75
N ASP A 77 -4.18 24.07 3.93
CA ASP A 77 -4.08 23.31 2.67
C ASP A 77 -2.67 22.70 2.52
N PHE A 78 -2.63 21.38 2.43
CA PHE A 78 -1.40 20.60 2.34
C PHE A 78 -1.63 19.25 1.66
N VAL A 79 -0.56 18.64 1.22
CA VAL A 79 -0.57 17.31 0.61
C VAL A 79 -0.05 16.28 1.61
N ILE A 80 -0.72 15.14 1.66
CA ILE A 80 -0.34 13.98 2.46
C ILE A 80 0.26 12.90 1.55
N VAL A 81 1.44 12.43 1.92
CA VAL A 81 2.10 11.28 1.31
C VAL A 81 2.00 10.10 2.27
N LEU A 82 1.24 9.08 1.90
CA LEU A 82 1.09 7.86 2.71
C LEU A 82 2.29 6.95 2.52
N ALA A 83 2.94 6.55 3.61
CA ALA A 83 4.20 5.81 3.59
C ALA A 83 4.12 4.40 4.20
N PHE A 84 2.93 3.83 4.30
CA PHE A 84 2.73 2.47 4.83
C PHE A 84 1.53 1.78 4.17
N ALA A 85 1.48 0.46 4.26
CA ALA A 85 0.34 -0.34 3.84
C ALA A 85 -0.67 -0.50 4.98
N ALA A 86 -1.98 -0.43 4.66
CA ALA A 86 -3.04 -0.67 5.62
C ALA A 86 -3.40 -2.16 5.66
N GLY A 87 -3.16 -2.81 6.80
CA GLY A 87 -3.42 -4.25 7.00
C GLY A 87 -4.85 -4.59 7.45
N TYR A 88 -5.66 -3.60 7.88
CA TYR A 88 -7.01 -3.83 8.40
C TYR A 88 -7.97 -2.71 8.03
N GLN A 89 -9.26 -3.06 7.95
CA GLN A 89 -10.31 -2.20 7.39
C GLN A 89 -10.44 -0.85 8.12
N SER A 90 -10.37 -0.83 9.44
CA SER A 90 -10.50 0.43 10.20
C SER A 90 -9.41 1.46 9.87
N LEU A 91 -8.20 1.01 9.50
CA LEU A 91 -7.13 1.90 9.04
C LEU A 91 -7.38 2.37 7.61
N VAL A 92 -7.89 1.50 6.73
CA VAL A 92 -8.32 1.90 5.38
C VAL A 92 -9.40 2.97 5.46
N ASP A 93 -10.43 2.78 6.29
CA ASP A 93 -11.52 3.74 6.48
C ASP A 93 -10.98 5.10 6.95
N LYS A 94 -10.04 5.11 7.90
CA LYS A 94 -9.38 6.33 8.38
C LYS A 94 -8.60 7.03 7.25
N ILE A 95 -7.86 6.30 6.43
CA ILE A 95 -7.12 6.85 5.29
C ILE A 95 -8.09 7.46 4.27
N VAL A 96 -9.20 6.77 3.99
CA VAL A 96 -10.25 7.27 3.08
C VAL A 96 -10.86 8.57 3.61
N GLU A 97 -11.17 8.66 4.90
CA GLU A 97 -11.70 9.88 5.53
C GLU A 97 -10.70 11.05 5.47
N ILE A 98 -9.42 10.78 5.67
CA ILE A 98 -8.35 11.78 5.50
C ILE A 98 -8.30 12.25 4.04
N GLY A 99 -8.35 11.31 3.08
CA GLY A 99 -8.32 11.59 1.66
C GLY A 99 -9.55 12.37 1.12
N LYS A 100 -10.67 12.41 1.86
CA LYS A 100 -11.81 13.28 1.53
C LYS A 100 -11.55 14.75 1.86
N ARG A 101 -10.67 15.04 2.83
CA ARG A 101 -10.37 16.38 3.31
C ARG A 101 -9.08 16.96 2.75
N HIS A 102 -8.13 16.10 2.42
CA HIS A 102 -6.80 16.46 1.96
C HIS A 102 -6.43 15.73 0.68
N THR A 103 -5.58 16.32 -0.12
CA THR A 103 -4.92 15.62 -1.23
C THR A 103 -4.01 14.55 -0.64
N LEU A 104 -4.29 13.27 -0.97
CA LEU A 104 -3.55 12.11 -0.49
C LEU A 104 -2.92 11.39 -1.67
N ILE A 105 -1.62 11.19 -1.61
CA ILE A 105 -0.82 10.50 -2.64
C ILE A 105 -0.10 9.32 -1.98
N VAL A 106 -0.11 8.17 -2.65
CA VAL A 106 0.57 6.95 -2.20
C VAL A 106 1.64 6.60 -3.26
N PRO A 107 2.83 7.21 -3.20
CA PRO A 107 3.84 6.97 -4.22
C PRO A 107 4.39 5.56 -4.12
N ASP A 108 4.56 4.91 -5.27
CA ASP A 108 5.21 3.60 -5.33
C ASP A 108 6.72 3.74 -5.09
N VAL A 109 7.23 2.94 -4.16
CA VAL A 109 8.67 2.80 -3.91
C VAL A 109 9.04 1.31 -3.96
N PRO A 110 10.18 0.95 -4.57
CA PRO A 110 10.55 -0.45 -4.68
C PRO A 110 10.82 -1.07 -3.30
N VAL A 111 10.28 -2.27 -3.08
CA VAL A 111 10.58 -3.08 -1.88
C VAL A 111 12.02 -3.58 -1.96
N ALA A 112 12.43 -4.03 -3.14
CA ALA A 112 13.79 -4.49 -3.44
C ALA A 112 14.20 -4.00 -4.83
N GLY A 113 15.49 -3.93 -5.09
CA GLY A 113 16.00 -3.40 -6.36
C GLY A 113 15.98 -1.88 -6.43
N GLY A 114 15.98 -1.33 -7.64
CA GLY A 114 16.01 0.11 -7.93
C GLY A 114 14.98 0.49 -8.99
N GLY A 115 14.86 1.81 -9.22
CA GLY A 115 13.92 2.37 -10.19
C GLY A 115 12.55 2.70 -9.59
N LEU A 116 11.88 3.65 -10.22
CA LEU A 116 10.53 4.06 -9.85
C LEU A 116 9.57 3.62 -10.94
N PHE A 117 8.38 3.19 -10.54
CA PHE A 117 7.35 2.80 -11.49
C PHE A 117 6.67 4.06 -12.04
N THR A 118 7.01 4.43 -13.27
CA THR A 118 6.51 5.62 -13.95
C THR A 118 5.83 5.24 -15.28
N TYR A 119 5.23 6.22 -15.94
CA TYR A 119 4.66 5.99 -17.28
C TYR A 119 5.75 5.68 -18.31
N GLU A 120 6.92 6.32 -18.21
CA GLU A 120 8.10 6.04 -19.06
C GLU A 120 8.55 4.60 -18.90
N TYR A 121 8.64 4.11 -17.67
CA TYR A 121 8.92 2.69 -17.40
C TYR A 121 7.90 1.78 -18.09
N CYS A 122 6.60 2.14 -18.06
CA CYS A 122 5.59 1.37 -18.78
C CYS A 122 5.75 1.40 -20.29
N LEU A 123 6.22 2.51 -20.87
CA LEU A 123 6.52 2.59 -22.30
C LEU A 123 7.72 1.72 -22.70
N GLU A 124 8.77 1.72 -21.88
CA GLU A 124 9.95 0.87 -22.10
C GLU A 124 9.63 -0.62 -22.02
N HIS A 125 8.64 -1.01 -21.20
CA HIS A 125 8.19 -2.39 -20.99
C HIS A 125 6.81 -2.67 -21.62
N ALA A 126 6.46 -1.93 -22.67
CA ALA A 126 5.12 -1.99 -23.24
C ALA A 126 4.74 -3.39 -23.77
N ALA A 127 5.70 -4.09 -24.38
CA ALA A 127 5.47 -5.42 -24.93
C ALA A 127 5.13 -6.43 -23.83
N GLU A 128 5.90 -6.45 -22.75
CA GLU A 128 5.71 -7.36 -21.61
C GLU A 128 4.38 -7.05 -20.89
N LEU A 129 4.06 -5.77 -20.71
CA LEU A 129 2.80 -5.38 -20.05
C LEU A 129 1.57 -5.75 -20.89
N GLU A 130 1.64 -5.62 -22.21
CA GLU A 130 0.57 -6.03 -23.14
C GLU A 130 0.44 -7.56 -23.22
N GLU A 131 1.56 -8.26 -23.22
CA GLU A 131 1.57 -9.73 -23.20
C GLU A 131 0.85 -10.24 -21.94
N VAL A 132 1.25 -9.77 -20.74
CA VAL A 132 0.59 -10.15 -19.49
C VAL A 132 -0.89 -9.79 -19.50
N TYR A 133 -1.26 -8.60 -19.97
CA TYR A 133 -2.66 -8.18 -20.08
C TYR A 133 -3.46 -9.12 -20.98
N GLY A 134 -2.86 -9.55 -22.10
CA GLY A 134 -3.47 -10.50 -23.05
C GLY A 134 -3.63 -11.93 -22.51
N MET A 135 -2.76 -12.34 -21.59
CA MET A 135 -2.80 -13.68 -20.96
C MET A 135 -3.85 -13.79 -19.84
N LEU A 136 -4.38 -12.68 -19.34
CA LEU A 136 -5.39 -12.70 -18.29
C LEU A 136 -6.72 -13.27 -18.82
N ALA A 137 -7.31 -14.19 -18.04
CA ALA A 137 -8.41 -15.03 -18.47
C ALA A 137 -9.72 -14.27 -18.68
N ASP A 138 -9.98 -13.20 -17.91
CA ASP A 138 -11.26 -12.51 -17.87
C ASP A 138 -11.11 -10.99 -17.72
N ASP A 139 -12.19 -10.27 -17.94
CA ASP A 139 -12.23 -8.81 -17.91
C ASP A 139 -12.02 -8.26 -16.49
N GLU A 140 -12.41 -9.00 -15.44
CA GLU A 140 -12.17 -8.59 -14.07
C GLU A 140 -10.68 -8.63 -13.73
N SER A 141 -9.98 -9.69 -14.12
CA SER A 141 -8.52 -9.80 -13.97
C SER A 141 -7.80 -8.68 -14.74
N ARG A 142 -8.26 -8.35 -15.96
CA ARG A 142 -7.71 -7.22 -16.72
C ARG A 142 -7.98 -5.88 -16.06
N ARG A 143 -9.18 -5.69 -15.49
CA ARG A 143 -9.55 -4.48 -14.73
C ARG A 143 -8.65 -4.31 -13.50
N VAL A 144 -8.42 -5.36 -12.73
CA VAL A 144 -7.53 -5.36 -11.57
C VAL A 144 -6.10 -5.02 -12.00
N TYR A 145 -5.59 -5.66 -13.03
CA TYR A 145 -4.24 -5.41 -13.56
C TYR A 145 -4.07 -3.94 -14.00
N ALA A 146 -5.01 -3.42 -14.79
CA ALA A 146 -5.01 -2.03 -15.20
C ALA A 146 -5.04 -1.06 -14.00
N SER A 147 -5.88 -1.34 -13.01
CA SER A 147 -5.98 -0.52 -11.80
C SER A 147 -4.68 -0.49 -11.01
N ILE A 148 -4.02 -1.64 -10.82
CA ILE A 148 -2.73 -1.70 -10.12
C ILE A 148 -1.66 -0.89 -10.84
N ILE A 149 -1.57 -0.97 -12.17
CA ILE A 149 -0.59 -0.20 -12.95
C ILE A 149 -0.88 1.30 -12.83
N ASN A 150 -2.13 1.73 -13.00
CA ASN A 150 -2.50 3.12 -12.88
C ASN A 150 -2.27 3.65 -11.44
N PHE A 151 -2.52 2.82 -10.42
CA PHE A 151 -2.16 3.15 -9.03
C PHE A 151 -0.65 3.38 -8.88
N LYS A 152 0.18 2.45 -9.34
CA LYS A 152 1.65 2.54 -9.22
C LYS A 152 2.21 3.80 -9.89
N ILE A 153 1.65 4.20 -11.02
CA ILE A 153 2.03 5.45 -11.70
C ILE A 153 1.57 6.66 -10.87
N SER A 154 0.28 6.75 -10.58
CA SER A 154 -0.36 7.98 -10.10
C SER A 154 -0.32 8.20 -8.59
N GLY A 155 -0.14 7.13 -7.80
CA GLY A 155 -0.31 7.14 -6.35
C GLY A 155 -1.75 7.39 -5.89
N ASN A 156 -2.75 7.25 -6.78
CA ASN A 156 -4.15 7.45 -6.44
C ASN A 156 -4.75 6.17 -5.84
N ILE A 157 -4.98 6.19 -4.52
CA ILE A 157 -5.49 5.03 -3.78
C ILE A 157 -6.85 4.52 -4.26
N ARG A 158 -7.65 5.32 -4.97
CA ARG A 158 -8.95 4.91 -5.49
C ARG A 158 -8.84 3.70 -6.41
N TYR A 159 -7.79 3.62 -7.21
CA TYR A 159 -7.55 2.45 -8.06
C TYR A 159 -7.45 1.14 -7.27
N LEU A 160 -6.89 1.16 -6.06
CA LEU A 160 -6.86 -0.02 -5.19
C LEU A 160 -8.24 -0.28 -4.56
N LEU A 161 -8.89 0.76 -4.04
CA LEU A 161 -10.17 0.63 -3.37
C LEU A 161 -11.26 0.07 -4.31
N ASP A 162 -11.25 0.51 -5.57
CA ASP A 162 -12.23 0.11 -6.57
C ASP A 162 -12.11 -1.35 -7.01
N VAL A 163 -10.96 -2.01 -6.76
CA VAL A 163 -10.70 -3.40 -7.14
C VAL A 163 -10.45 -4.33 -5.95
N THR A 164 -10.52 -3.81 -4.72
CA THR A 164 -10.32 -4.62 -3.52
C THR A 164 -11.53 -5.52 -3.27
N THR A 165 -11.30 -6.82 -3.26
CA THR A 165 -12.30 -7.82 -2.84
C THR A 165 -12.17 -8.12 -1.35
N PRO A 166 -13.26 -8.11 -0.57
CA PRO A 166 -13.21 -8.49 0.84
C PRO A 166 -12.63 -9.89 1.03
N LYS A 167 -11.67 -10.04 1.93
CA LYS A 167 -10.94 -11.29 2.19
C LYS A 167 -11.89 -12.47 2.48
N THR A 168 -12.97 -12.21 3.23
CA THR A 168 -14.01 -13.20 3.53
C THR A 168 -14.75 -13.70 2.29
N GLU A 169 -14.89 -12.86 1.27
CA GLU A 169 -15.51 -13.25 0.00
C GLU A 169 -14.56 -14.16 -0.81
N ILE A 170 -13.27 -13.84 -0.84
CA ILE A 170 -12.24 -14.65 -1.48
C ILE A 170 -12.26 -16.07 -0.91
N TYR A 171 -12.22 -16.21 0.42
CA TYR A 171 -12.22 -17.52 1.06
C TYR A 171 -13.52 -18.31 0.86
N ARG A 172 -14.67 -17.63 0.84
CA ARG A 172 -15.98 -18.32 0.71
C ARG A 172 -16.38 -18.65 -0.71
N LYS A 173 -16.05 -17.78 -1.69
CA LYS A 173 -16.55 -17.91 -3.06
C LYS A 173 -15.50 -18.43 -4.03
N ILE A 174 -14.22 -18.11 -3.80
CA ILE A 174 -13.14 -18.43 -4.74
C ILE A 174 -12.36 -19.64 -4.24
N ILE A 175 -11.78 -19.57 -3.04
CA ILE A 175 -11.00 -20.67 -2.47
C ILE A 175 -11.89 -21.78 -1.97
N ASN A 176 -13.06 -21.43 -1.39
CA ASN A 176 -14.06 -22.37 -0.90
C ASN A 176 -13.48 -23.40 0.09
N LEU A 177 -12.87 -22.90 1.18
CA LEU A 177 -12.24 -23.74 2.20
C LEU A 177 -13.19 -24.79 2.74
N THR A 178 -12.70 -26.03 2.85
CA THR A 178 -13.44 -27.20 3.31
C THR A 178 -12.88 -27.74 4.64
N PRO A 179 -13.58 -28.64 5.33
CA PRO A 179 -13.04 -29.35 6.51
C PRO A 179 -11.84 -30.28 6.22
N ASN A 180 -11.55 -30.52 4.94
CA ASN A 180 -10.50 -31.43 4.50
C ASN A 180 -9.24 -30.72 4.01
N GLU A 181 -9.00 -29.47 4.42
CA GLU A 181 -7.85 -28.69 3.98
C GLU A 181 -6.54 -29.22 4.52
N VAL A 182 -5.54 -29.19 3.64
CA VAL A 182 -4.11 -29.22 3.99
C VAL A 182 -3.57 -27.83 3.70
N TYR A 183 -3.34 -27.04 4.75
CA TYR A 183 -2.92 -25.65 4.64
C TYR A 183 -1.43 -25.49 4.92
N VAL A 184 -0.74 -24.74 4.09
CA VAL A 184 0.69 -24.40 4.24
C VAL A 184 0.82 -22.90 4.37
N ASP A 185 1.37 -22.44 5.48
CA ASP A 185 1.66 -21.02 5.75
C ASP A 185 3.17 -20.78 5.67
N LEU A 186 3.59 -20.05 4.65
CA LEU A 186 4.98 -19.68 4.41
C LEU A 186 5.23 -18.26 4.88
N GLY A 187 5.90 -18.11 6.02
CA GLY A 187 6.02 -16.85 6.76
C GLY A 187 4.87 -16.69 7.75
N ALA A 188 4.71 -17.71 8.60
CA ALA A 188 3.56 -17.80 9.50
C ALA A 188 3.56 -16.76 10.64
N TYR A 189 4.68 -16.03 10.83
CA TYR A 189 4.87 -15.01 11.85
C TYR A 189 4.30 -15.42 13.22
N ASN A 190 3.20 -14.79 13.65
CA ASN A 190 2.50 -15.08 14.90
C ASN A 190 1.26 -16.00 14.71
N GLY A 191 1.04 -16.55 13.51
CA GLY A 191 -0.07 -17.43 13.19
C GLY A 191 -1.41 -16.73 12.94
N ASP A 192 -1.44 -15.44 12.66
CA ASP A 192 -2.65 -14.67 12.39
C ASP A 192 -3.45 -15.23 11.19
N THR A 193 -2.77 -15.57 10.11
CA THR A 193 -3.39 -16.21 8.93
C THR A 193 -3.94 -17.60 9.26
N ILE A 194 -3.22 -18.38 10.08
CA ILE A 194 -3.68 -19.70 10.54
C ILE A 194 -4.94 -19.56 11.39
N GLN A 195 -4.97 -18.57 12.30
CA GLN A 195 -6.17 -18.32 13.12
C GLN A 195 -7.39 -17.99 12.24
N GLU A 196 -7.20 -17.22 11.19
CA GLU A 196 -8.25 -16.90 10.24
C GLU A 196 -8.75 -18.14 9.49
N VAL A 197 -7.86 -19.00 9.00
CA VAL A 197 -8.23 -20.28 8.37
C VAL A 197 -8.99 -21.18 9.35
N LEU A 198 -8.56 -21.26 10.61
CA LEU A 198 -9.27 -22.02 11.64
C LEU A 198 -10.68 -21.48 11.91
N GLN A 199 -10.87 -20.16 11.90
CA GLN A 199 -12.21 -19.56 12.03
C GLN A 199 -13.10 -19.91 10.83
N LEU A 200 -12.58 -19.81 9.62
CA LEU A 200 -13.32 -20.10 8.39
C LEU A 200 -13.70 -21.58 8.24
N THR A 201 -12.82 -22.47 8.63
CA THR A 201 -13.05 -23.92 8.61
C THR A 201 -13.75 -24.44 9.88
N ARG A 202 -14.05 -23.56 10.85
CA ARG A 202 -14.60 -23.89 12.17
C ARG A 202 -13.72 -24.90 12.93
N GLY A 203 -12.42 -24.75 12.83
CA GLY A 203 -11.41 -25.62 13.45
C GLY A 203 -11.28 -27.01 12.81
N LYS A 204 -11.87 -27.25 11.64
CA LYS A 204 -11.79 -28.53 10.94
C LYS A 204 -10.78 -28.46 9.80
N TYR A 205 -9.80 -29.32 9.79
CA TYR A 205 -8.76 -29.44 8.77
C TYR A 205 -8.09 -30.81 8.85
N ILE A 206 -7.39 -31.24 7.81
CA ILE A 206 -6.56 -32.44 7.85
C ILE A 206 -5.20 -32.12 8.48
N ARG A 207 -4.53 -31.06 7.99
CA ARG A 207 -3.20 -30.68 8.48
C ARG A 207 -2.88 -29.22 8.17
N ILE A 208 -2.12 -28.60 9.08
CA ILE A 208 -1.55 -27.26 8.87
C ILE A 208 -0.03 -27.36 9.03
N TYR A 209 0.69 -26.77 8.09
CA TYR A 209 2.15 -26.56 8.14
C TYR A 209 2.41 -25.08 8.26
N ALA A 210 3.04 -24.67 9.36
CA ALA A 210 3.48 -23.30 9.60
C ALA A 210 5.01 -23.23 9.45
N ILE A 211 5.49 -22.43 8.56
CA ILE A 211 6.92 -22.23 8.30
C ILE A 211 7.25 -20.77 8.56
N GLU A 212 8.10 -20.50 9.58
CA GLU A 212 8.57 -19.17 9.93
C GLU A 212 10.10 -19.18 10.04
N PRO A 213 10.82 -18.48 9.14
CA PRO A 213 12.28 -18.50 9.13
C PRO A 213 12.90 -17.65 10.26
N GLU A 214 12.17 -16.64 10.79
CA GLU A 214 12.68 -15.77 11.86
C GLU A 214 12.21 -16.25 13.24
N ILE A 215 12.97 -17.16 13.84
CA ILE A 215 12.75 -17.64 15.20
C ILE A 215 13.07 -16.50 16.19
N GLY A 216 12.08 -16.04 16.96
CA GLY A 216 12.27 -15.11 18.09
C GLY A 216 11.66 -13.71 17.93
N ARG A 217 11.02 -13.36 16.81
CA ARG A 217 10.22 -12.13 16.69
C ARG A 217 8.76 -12.27 17.14
N ALA A 218 8.33 -13.45 17.50
CA ALA A 218 6.95 -13.72 17.95
C ALA A 218 6.62 -13.19 19.37
N HIS A 219 7.52 -12.44 20.00
CA HIS A 219 7.37 -12.00 21.39
C HIS A 219 7.76 -10.53 21.57
N VAL A 220 7.17 -9.62 20.85
CA VAL A 220 7.21 -8.19 21.24
C VAL A 220 5.82 -7.58 21.07
#